data_feff2b9c7a3a51aff31795c4045ae5d4
#
_entry.id   feff2b9c7a3a51aff31795c4045ae5d4
#
_cell.length_a   1.000
_cell.length_b   1.000
_cell.length_c   1.000
_cell.angle_alpha   90.00
_cell.angle_beta   90.00
_cell.angle_gamma   90.00
#
_symmetry.space_group_name_H-M   'P 1'
#
loop_
_entity.id
_entity.type
_entity.pdbx_description
1 polymer ?
#
loop_
_entity_poly.entity_id
_entity_poly.type
_entity_poly.pdbx_seq_one_letter_code
_entity_poly.pdbx_strand_id
1 'polypeptide(L)'
;TAREGLIAQIRHLTELNQDIGAKAQSLTNALRGESKTRGIWGETVLQRVLELAGLREGENFRTQVSHHTDETDGRLIPDVVLDLPQDRAIVIDAKVSLVAYERYVSSGDDGNVRADALKDHSASLKRHIKDLSSKNYPSLYNLKSVDFTLLFVPIESALMAASEADPGLAQYALEQHVALV
;
A
#
# COMPACT_ATOMS: atom_id res chain seq x y z
N THR A 1 1.91 -5.50 35.99
CA THR A 1 2.77 -6.61 35.56
C THR A 1 3.12 -6.47 34.06
N ALA A 2 4.20 -7.13 33.60
CA ALA A 2 4.62 -7.08 32.18
C ALA A 2 3.48 -7.49 31.21
N ARG A 3 2.61 -8.38 31.64
CA ARG A 3 1.42 -8.83 30.88
C ARG A 3 0.37 -7.73 30.73
N GLU A 4 0.14 -6.94 31.75
CA GLU A 4 -0.79 -5.79 31.70
C GLU A 4 -0.25 -4.68 30.79
N GLY A 5 1.06 -4.43 30.82
CA GLY A 5 1.71 -3.50 29.91
C GLY A 5 1.58 -3.91 28.44
N LEU A 6 1.77 -5.21 28.14
CA LEU A 6 1.62 -5.74 26.79
C LEU A 6 0.16 -5.64 26.29
N ILE A 7 -0.82 -5.96 27.15
CA ILE A 7 -2.25 -5.84 26.82
C ILE A 7 -2.62 -4.37 26.57
N ALA A 8 -2.08 -3.43 27.36
CA ALA A 8 -2.30 -2.01 27.16
C ALA A 8 -1.70 -1.50 25.84
N GLN A 9 -0.50 -1.98 25.48
CA GLN A 9 0.14 -1.66 24.20
C GLN A 9 -0.64 -2.23 23.00
N ILE A 10 -1.11 -3.48 23.08
CA ILE A 10 -1.93 -4.10 22.03
C ILE A 10 -3.25 -3.32 21.87
N ARG A 11 -3.90 -2.95 22.98
CA ARG A 11 -5.14 -2.16 22.94
C ARG A 11 -4.89 -0.77 22.30
N HIS A 12 -3.83 -0.10 22.68
CA HIS A 12 -3.45 1.20 22.10
C HIS A 12 -3.13 1.11 20.60
N LEU A 13 -2.43 0.05 20.17
CA LEU A 13 -2.18 -0.22 18.75
C LEU A 13 -3.49 -0.51 17.99
N THR A 14 -4.42 -1.24 18.60
CA THR A 14 -5.73 -1.53 18.01
C THR A 14 -6.58 -0.25 17.87
N GLU A 15 -6.60 0.60 18.89
CA GLU A 15 -7.28 1.90 18.87
C GLU A 15 -6.68 2.85 17.83
N LEU A 16 -5.35 2.91 17.73
CA LEU A 16 -4.65 3.68 16.69
C LEU A 16 -4.98 3.17 15.30
N ASN A 17 -5.03 1.86 15.10
CA ASN A 17 -5.35 1.26 13.81
C ASN A 17 -6.81 1.52 13.40
N GLN A 18 -7.75 1.46 14.37
CA GLN A 18 -9.15 1.84 14.15
C GLN A 18 -9.32 3.33 13.84
N ASP A 19 -8.59 4.21 14.52
CA ASP A 19 -8.63 5.66 14.28
C ASP A 19 -8.01 6.03 12.92
N ILE A 20 -6.93 5.38 12.52
CA ILE A 20 -6.33 5.49 11.19
C ILE A 20 -7.31 4.99 10.13
N GLY A 21 -7.98 3.86 10.35
CA GLY A 21 -8.98 3.31 9.45
C GLY A 21 -10.18 4.23 9.27
N ALA A 22 -10.72 4.77 10.36
CA ALA A 22 -11.85 5.72 10.33
C ALA A 22 -11.47 7.05 9.67
N LYS A 23 -10.28 7.58 9.94
CA LYS A 23 -9.74 8.78 9.28
C LYS A 23 -9.44 8.54 7.81
N ALA A 24 -8.92 7.35 7.45
CA ALA A 24 -8.71 6.94 6.07
C ALA A 24 -10.04 6.84 5.31
N GLN A 25 -11.08 6.28 5.91
CA GLN A 25 -12.42 6.22 5.33
C GLN A 25 -13.01 7.62 5.13
N SER A 26 -12.88 8.49 6.12
CA SER A 26 -13.35 9.87 6.05
C SER A 26 -12.58 10.67 5.00
N LEU A 27 -11.27 10.45 4.89
CA LEU A 27 -10.43 11.08 3.89
C LEU A 27 -10.69 10.54 2.48
N THR A 28 -10.91 9.22 2.33
CA THR A 28 -11.33 8.60 1.06
C THR A 28 -12.65 9.22 0.57
N ASN A 29 -13.58 9.50 1.48
CA ASN A 29 -14.82 10.21 1.16
C ASN A 29 -14.58 11.67 0.77
N ALA A 30 -13.60 12.33 1.36
CA ALA A 30 -13.23 13.71 1.04
C ALA A 30 -12.42 13.82 -0.27
N LEU A 31 -11.70 12.76 -0.64
CA LEU A 31 -10.87 12.68 -1.84
C LEU A 31 -11.62 12.16 -3.09
N ARG A 32 -12.93 12.21 -3.08
CA ARG A 32 -13.84 11.87 -4.20
C ARG A 32 -13.63 12.76 -5.42
N GLY A 33 -12.48 12.76 -6.03
CA GLY A 33 -12.36 13.59 -7.23
C GLY A 33 -11.07 13.39 -8.02
N GLU A 34 -9.93 13.26 -7.39
CA GLU A 34 -8.67 13.27 -8.11
C GLU A 34 -7.75 12.09 -7.77
N SER A 35 -7.37 11.32 -8.80
CA SER A 35 -6.45 10.18 -8.66
C SER A 35 -5.07 10.59 -8.11
N LYS A 36 -4.61 11.81 -8.43
CA LYS A 36 -3.34 12.36 -7.96
C LYS A 36 -3.32 12.57 -6.45
N THR A 37 -4.40 13.12 -5.89
CA THR A 37 -4.51 13.37 -4.45
C THR A 37 -4.55 12.07 -3.65
N ARG A 38 -5.19 11.03 -4.20
CA ARG A 38 -5.20 9.68 -3.60
C ARG A 38 -3.82 9.03 -3.59
N GLY A 39 -3.01 9.22 -4.63
CA GLY A 39 -1.64 8.74 -4.69
C GLY A 39 -0.79 9.36 -3.59
N ILE A 40 -0.78 10.68 -3.49
CA ILE A 40 -0.03 11.43 -2.47
C ILE A 40 -0.46 11.01 -1.05
N TRP A 41 -1.74 10.77 -0.83
CA TRP A 41 -2.23 10.30 0.45
C TRP A 41 -1.68 8.91 0.81
N GLY A 42 -1.68 7.95 -0.11
CA GLY A 42 -1.13 6.61 0.11
C GLY A 42 0.35 6.64 0.46
N GLU A 43 1.13 7.46 -0.23
CA GLU A 43 2.54 7.69 0.05
C GLU A 43 2.76 8.32 1.46
N THR A 44 1.92 9.29 1.83
CA THR A 44 1.96 9.93 3.16
C THR A 44 1.63 8.94 4.28
N VAL A 45 0.65 8.06 4.07
CA VAL A 45 0.29 7.02 5.04
C VAL A 45 1.44 6.02 5.19
N LEU A 46 2.05 5.58 4.08
CA LEU A 46 3.20 4.69 4.11
C LEU A 46 4.36 5.28 4.89
N GLN A 47 4.73 6.54 4.60
CA GLN A 47 5.78 7.23 5.33
C GLN A 47 5.49 7.25 6.84
N ARG A 48 4.25 7.59 7.20
CA ARG A 48 3.86 7.65 8.61
C ARG A 48 3.91 6.29 9.30
N VAL A 49 3.54 5.21 8.62
CA VAL A 49 3.67 3.84 9.14
C VAL A 49 5.14 3.49 9.39
N LEU A 50 6.05 3.82 8.48
CA LEU A 50 7.48 3.59 8.65
C LEU A 50 8.06 4.37 9.84
N GLU A 51 7.68 5.64 9.99
CA GLU A 51 8.09 6.48 11.13
C GLU A 51 7.57 5.92 12.47
N LEU A 52 6.30 5.47 12.51
CA LEU A 52 5.72 4.83 13.71
C LEU A 52 6.38 3.49 14.05
N ALA A 53 6.91 2.79 13.06
CA ALA A 53 7.74 1.60 13.25
C ALA A 53 9.15 1.92 13.78
N GLY A 54 9.48 3.21 14.00
CA GLY A 54 10.78 3.67 14.51
C GLY A 54 11.83 3.90 13.43
N LEU A 55 11.44 3.83 12.16
CA LEU A 55 12.33 4.11 11.04
C LEU A 55 12.41 5.61 10.77
N ARG A 56 13.55 6.07 10.25
CA ARG A 56 13.80 7.49 9.97
C ARG A 56 14.11 7.70 8.50
N GLU A 57 13.47 8.69 7.92
CA GLU A 57 13.79 9.12 6.56
C GLU A 57 15.23 9.65 6.49
N GLY A 58 15.94 9.27 5.43
CA GLY A 58 17.35 9.61 5.25
C GLY A 58 18.34 8.70 5.98
N GLU A 59 17.89 7.90 6.95
CA GLU A 59 18.72 6.92 7.67
C GLU A 59 18.34 5.48 7.33
N ASN A 60 17.05 5.15 7.38
CA ASN A 60 16.53 3.79 7.19
C ASN A 60 15.73 3.64 5.92
N PHE A 61 15.11 4.70 5.43
CA PHE A 61 14.37 4.70 4.19
C PHE A 61 14.49 6.06 3.48
N ARG A 62 14.23 6.03 2.19
CA ARG A 62 14.22 7.21 1.33
C ARG A 62 12.90 7.25 0.59
N THR A 63 12.22 8.39 0.65
CA THR A 63 11.08 8.69 -0.20
C THR A 63 11.58 9.35 -1.47
N GLN A 64 11.17 8.87 -2.60
CA GLN A 64 11.36 9.59 -3.85
C GLN A 64 10.09 10.39 -4.13
N VAL A 65 9.85 11.36 -3.28
CA VAL A 65 8.89 12.40 -3.61
C VAL A 65 9.44 13.09 -4.85
N SER A 66 8.80 12.88 -5.97
CA SER A 66 9.03 13.68 -7.17
C SER A 66 8.66 15.13 -6.86
N HIS A 67 9.55 15.84 -6.20
CA HIS A 67 9.59 17.27 -6.32
C HIS A 67 10.10 17.57 -7.70
N HIS A 68 9.14 17.92 -8.57
CA HIS A 68 9.33 18.59 -9.84
C HIS A 68 10.22 17.88 -10.86
N THR A 69 9.48 17.32 -11.84
CA THR A 69 9.68 17.88 -13.17
C THR A 69 11.10 18.09 -13.57
N ASP A 70 11.56 17.28 -14.29
CA ASP A 70 11.76 17.69 -15.68
C ASP A 70 11.77 16.40 -16.45
N GLU A 71 11.21 16.45 -17.60
CA GLU A 71 11.16 15.44 -18.61
C GLU A 71 12.52 14.73 -18.76
N THR A 72 12.86 13.88 -17.84
CA THR A 72 14.04 13.05 -17.93
C THR A 72 13.62 11.60 -17.94
N ASP A 73 13.39 11.14 -19.16
CA ASP A 73 13.81 9.82 -19.56
C ASP A 73 13.09 8.65 -18.89
N GLY A 74 11.74 8.68 -18.79
CA GLY A 74 10.97 7.47 -18.49
C GLY A 74 11.40 6.66 -17.26
N ARG A 75 12.20 7.23 -16.37
CA ARG A 75 12.67 6.56 -15.14
C ARG A 75 11.51 6.33 -14.20
N LEU A 76 11.20 5.07 -14.01
CA LEU A 76 10.25 4.60 -13.01
C LEU A 76 10.87 4.81 -11.62
N ILE A 77 10.29 5.72 -10.84
CA ILE A 77 10.76 6.05 -9.49
C ILE A 77 9.89 5.32 -8.47
N PRO A 78 10.44 4.48 -7.58
CA PRO A 78 9.66 3.85 -6.51
C PRO A 78 9.23 4.88 -5.47
N ASP A 79 8.10 4.64 -4.81
CA ASP A 79 7.59 5.57 -3.79
C ASP A 79 8.49 5.59 -2.55
N VAL A 80 8.97 4.43 -2.11
CA VAL A 80 9.92 4.28 -1.00
C VAL A 80 10.96 3.22 -1.30
N VAL A 81 12.19 3.49 -0.89
CA VAL A 81 13.28 2.51 -0.81
C VAL A 81 13.69 2.37 0.65
N LEU A 82 13.50 1.18 1.22
CA LEU A 82 13.90 0.83 2.57
C LEU A 82 15.30 0.23 2.54
N ASP A 83 16.23 0.84 3.26
CA ASP A 83 17.62 0.39 3.34
C ASP A 83 17.75 -0.72 4.39
N LEU A 84 18.34 -1.83 4.00
CA LEU A 84 18.58 -3.01 4.83
C LEU A 84 20.08 -3.21 5.11
N PRO A 85 20.43 -3.97 6.16
CA PRO A 85 21.83 -4.35 6.40
C PRO A 85 22.46 -5.03 5.18
N GLN A 86 23.80 -4.91 5.06
CA GLN A 86 24.60 -5.51 3.98
C GLN A 86 24.33 -4.91 2.59
N ASP A 87 24.04 -3.62 2.53
CA ASP A 87 23.78 -2.87 1.30
C ASP A 87 22.60 -3.45 0.48
N ARG A 88 21.63 -4.06 1.16
CA ARG A 88 20.40 -4.52 0.54
C ARG A 88 19.31 -3.46 0.66
N ALA A 89 18.32 -3.55 -0.18
CA ALA A 89 17.17 -2.64 -0.15
C ALA A 89 15.86 -3.38 -0.47
N ILE A 90 14.76 -2.86 0.04
CA ILE A 90 13.40 -3.25 -0.37
C ILE A 90 12.74 -2.04 -1.01
N VAL A 91 12.12 -2.25 -2.15
CA VAL A 91 11.26 -1.25 -2.80
C VAL A 91 9.83 -1.43 -2.30
N ILE A 92 9.17 -0.32 -1.97
CA ILE A 92 7.77 -0.28 -1.57
C ILE A 92 7.04 0.70 -2.51
N ASP A 93 5.95 0.22 -3.11
CA ASP A 93 5.05 1.02 -3.95
C ASP A 93 3.70 1.15 -3.24
N ALA A 94 3.18 2.37 -3.10
CA ALA A 94 1.94 2.68 -2.38
C ALA A 94 0.74 2.97 -3.30
N LYS A 95 0.85 2.63 -4.55
CA LYS A 95 -0.06 3.07 -5.61
C LYS A 95 -1.21 2.10 -5.84
N VAL A 96 -2.24 2.17 -5.03
CA VAL A 96 -3.45 1.34 -5.17
C VAL A 96 -4.67 2.18 -5.52
N SER A 97 -5.42 1.76 -6.55
CA SER A 97 -6.72 2.37 -6.84
C SER A 97 -7.80 1.82 -5.90
N LEU A 98 -8.40 2.69 -5.10
CA LEU A 98 -9.46 2.34 -4.15
C LEU A 98 -10.88 2.63 -4.68
N VAL A 99 -11.03 3.03 -5.95
CA VAL A 99 -12.33 3.41 -6.54
C VAL A 99 -13.37 2.29 -6.46
N ALA A 100 -12.97 1.08 -6.81
CA ALA A 100 -13.87 -0.08 -6.76
C ALA A 100 -14.15 -0.49 -5.31
N TYR A 101 -13.19 -0.35 -4.41
CA TYR A 101 -13.41 -0.58 -2.97
C TYR A 101 -14.38 0.44 -2.37
N GLU A 102 -14.27 1.71 -2.73
CA GLU A 102 -15.21 2.76 -2.32
C GLU A 102 -16.65 2.42 -2.77
N ARG A 103 -16.80 1.99 -4.04
CA ARG A 103 -18.11 1.54 -4.57
C ARG A 103 -18.65 0.32 -3.80
N TYR A 104 -17.77 -0.62 -3.44
CA TYR A 104 -18.12 -1.78 -2.60
C TYR A 104 -18.66 -1.36 -1.23
N VAL A 105 -17.99 -0.44 -0.54
CA VAL A 105 -18.42 0.04 0.78
C VAL A 105 -19.69 0.88 0.70
N SER A 106 -19.86 1.66 -0.37
CA SER A 106 -21.01 2.55 -0.57
C SER A 106 -22.25 1.86 -1.15
N SER A 107 -22.16 0.59 -1.54
CA SER A 107 -23.26 -0.13 -2.21
C SER A 107 -24.45 -0.48 -1.28
N GLY A 108 -24.31 -0.29 0.02
CA GLY A 108 -25.38 -0.62 0.98
C GLY A 108 -25.83 -2.08 0.88
N ASP A 109 -27.14 -2.29 0.82
CA ASP A 109 -27.78 -3.62 0.77
C ASP A 109 -27.95 -4.19 -0.66
N ASP A 110 -27.49 -3.47 -1.71
CA ASP A 110 -27.54 -3.98 -3.08
C ASP A 110 -26.45 -5.03 -3.31
N GLY A 111 -26.83 -6.29 -3.13
CA GLY A 111 -25.92 -7.43 -3.23
C GLY A 111 -25.25 -7.57 -4.59
N ASN A 112 -25.91 -7.19 -5.69
CA ASN A 112 -25.33 -7.28 -7.04
C ASN A 112 -24.26 -6.21 -7.26
N VAL A 113 -24.57 -4.96 -6.93
CA VAL A 113 -23.60 -3.85 -7.03
C VAL A 113 -22.39 -4.11 -6.12
N ARG A 114 -22.65 -4.65 -4.94
CA ARG A 114 -21.60 -5.02 -3.98
C ARG A 114 -20.67 -6.11 -4.52
N ALA A 115 -21.23 -7.17 -5.10
CA ALA A 115 -20.44 -8.28 -5.67
C ALA A 115 -19.61 -7.83 -6.88
N ASP A 116 -20.18 -7.04 -7.77
CA ASP A 116 -19.48 -6.50 -8.94
C ASP A 116 -18.35 -5.55 -8.53
N ALA A 117 -18.59 -4.68 -7.57
CA ALA A 117 -17.58 -3.76 -7.05
C ALA A 117 -16.42 -4.50 -6.40
N LEU A 118 -16.69 -5.57 -5.66
CA LEU A 118 -15.67 -6.41 -5.02
C LEU A 118 -14.81 -7.15 -6.05
N LYS A 119 -15.44 -7.69 -7.09
CA LYS A 119 -14.75 -8.32 -8.23
C LYS A 119 -13.84 -7.32 -8.95
N ASP A 120 -14.34 -6.13 -9.22
CA ASP A 120 -13.57 -5.06 -9.87
C ASP A 120 -12.40 -4.61 -9.00
N HIS A 121 -12.58 -4.57 -7.68
CA HIS A 121 -11.52 -4.23 -6.73
C HIS A 121 -10.39 -5.27 -6.76
N SER A 122 -10.70 -6.55 -6.66
CA SER A 122 -9.71 -7.62 -6.77
C SER A 122 -9.00 -7.62 -8.14
N ALA A 123 -9.73 -7.44 -9.24
CA ALA A 123 -9.16 -7.32 -10.57
C ALA A 123 -8.24 -6.10 -10.73
N SER A 124 -8.59 -4.97 -10.08
CA SER A 124 -7.75 -3.78 -10.05
C SER A 124 -6.42 -4.03 -9.33
N LEU A 125 -6.48 -4.73 -8.20
CA LEU A 125 -5.29 -5.10 -7.45
C LEU A 125 -4.37 -6.04 -8.25
N LYS A 126 -4.94 -7.04 -8.93
CA LYS A 126 -4.18 -7.93 -9.84
C LYS A 126 -3.48 -7.18 -10.97
N ARG A 127 -4.15 -6.22 -11.60
CA ARG A 127 -3.51 -5.38 -12.62
C ARG A 127 -2.33 -4.61 -12.04
N HIS A 128 -2.51 -4.05 -10.85
CA HIS A 128 -1.47 -3.29 -10.16
C HIS A 128 -0.24 -4.17 -9.83
N ILE A 129 -0.46 -5.37 -9.33
CA ILE A 129 0.58 -6.37 -9.08
C ILE A 129 1.36 -6.67 -10.37
N LYS A 130 0.67 -6.90 -11.46
CA LYS A 130 1.28 -7.17 -12.77
C LYS A 130 2.10 -5.98 -13.29
N ASP A 131 1.54 -4.78 -13.19
CA ASP A 131 2.22 -3.55 -13.62
C ASP A 131 3.46 -3.31 -12.76
N LEU A 132 3.38 -3.54 -11.45
CA LEU A 132 4.50 -3.41 -10.53
C LEU A 132 5.61 -4.42 -10.83
N SER A 133 5.26 -5.67 -11.06
CA SER A 133 6.19 -6.73 -11.46
C SER A 133 6.95 -6.37 -12.74
N SER A 134 6.28 -5.74 -13.71
CA SER A 134 6.88 -5.34 -14.98
C SER A 134 7.92 -4.21 -14.86
N LYS A 135 7.88 -3.43 -13.79
CA LYS A 135 8.78 -2.29 -13.58
C LYS A 135 10.22 -2.70 -13.25
N ASN A 136 10.43 -3.91 -12.73
CA ASN A 136 11.74 -4.47 -12.39
C ASN A 136 12.69 -3.46 -11.68
N TYR A 137 12.20 -2.80 -10.63
CA TYR A 137 12.93 -1.78 -9.88
C TYR A 137 14.35 -2.19 -9.45
N PRO A 138 14.60 -3.45 -9.01
CA PRO A 138 15.94 -3.87 -8.60
C PRO A 138 17.00 -3.67 -9.67
N SER A 139 16.69 -3.97 -10.94
CA SER A 139 17.64 -3.83 -12.04
C SER A 139 17.87 -2.38 -12.45
N LEU A 140 16.85 -1.51 -12.31
CA LEU A 140 16.91 -0.12 -12.70
C LEU A 140 17.80 0.73 -11.80
N TYR A 141 17.86 0.39 -10.52
CA TYR A 141 18.57 1.19 -9.51
C TYR A 141 19.89 0.57 -9.06
N ASN A 142 20.32 -0.53 -9.70
CA ASN A 142 21.51 -1.27 -9.27
C ASN A 142 21.49 -1.61 -7.77
N LEU A 143 20.24 -1.75 -7.24
CA LEU A 143 20.01 -2.11 -5.86
C LEU A 143 20.32 -3.59 -5.68
N LYS A 144 21.10 -3.93 -4.67
CA LYS A 144 21.13 -5.29 -4.13
C LYS A 144 19.78 -5.54 -3.43
N SER A 145 18.70 -5.58 -4.20
CA SER A 145 17.35 -5.74 -3.71
C SER A 145 17.10 -7.17 -3.27
N VAL A 146 16.16 -7.34 -2.37
CA VAL A 146 15.51 -8.63 -2.16
C VAL A 146 14.69 -9.00 -3.42
N ASP A 147 14.40 -10.27 -3.60
CA ASP A 147 13.79 -10.80 -4.83
C ASP A 147 12.31 -10.42 -5.02
N PHE A 148 11.80 -9.45 -4.26
CA PHE A 148 10.41 -8.98 -4.37
C PHE A 148 10.27 -7.49 -4.03
N THR A 149 9.18 -6.91 -4.52
CA THR A 149 8.73 -5.55 -4.22
C THR A 149 7.53 -5.61 -3.29
N LEU A 150 7.44 -4.71 -2.31
CA LEU A 150 6.25 -4.59 -1.45
C LEU A 150 5.21 -3.69 -2.14
N LEU A 151 3.98 -4.16 -2.20
CA LEU A 151 2.82 -3.35 -2.57
C LEU A 151 2.05 -2.99 -1.30
N PHE A 152 2.12 -1.73 -0.90
CA PHE A 152 1.44 -1.22 0.27
C PHE A 152 0.00 -0.81 -0.06
N VAL A 153 -0.96 -1.43 0.64
CA VAL A 153 -2.37 -1.10 0.56
C VAL A 153 -2.77 -0.28 1.78
N PRO A 154 -3.00 1.04 1.65
CA PRO A 154 -3.16 1.94 2.80
C PRO A 154 -4.43 1.72 3.62
N ILE A 155 -5.33 0.85 3.17
CA ILE A 155 -6.55 0.45 3.87
C ILE A 155 -6.58 -1.06 4.02
N GLU A 156 -6.32 -1.56 5.23
CA GLU A 156 -6.28 -3.00 5.53
C GLU A 156 -7.57 -3.73 5.12
N SER A 157 -8.74 -3.14 5.41
CA SER A 157 -10.02 -3.72 5.02
C SER A 157 -10.23 -3.82 3.50
N ALA A 158 -9.55 -2.98 2.70
CA ALA A 158 -9.55 -3.12 1.25
C ALA A 158 -8.73 -4.33 0.79
N LEU A 159 -7.58 -4.58 1.42
CA LEU A 159 -6.77 -5.77 1.16
C LEU A 159 -7.52 -7.05 1.58
N MET A 160 -8.16 -7.03 2.75
CA MET A 160 -8.97 -8.14 3.25
C MET A 160 -10.12 -8.47 2.28
N ALA A 161 -10.88 -7.46 1.86
CA ALA A 161 -12.00 -7.62 0.92
C ALA A 161 -11.54 -8.21 -0.43
N ALA A 162 -10.40 -7.75 -0.96
CA ALA A 162 -9.85 -8.30 -2.19
C ALA A 162 -9.42 -9.75 -2.03
N SER A 163 -8.83 -10.12 -0.88
CA SER A 163 -8.39 -11.48 -0.57
C SER A 163 -9.57 -12.44 -0.35
N GLU A 164 -10.67 -11.97 0.21
CA GLU A 164 -11.92 -12.74 0.32
C GLU A 164 -12.54 -13.00 -1.05
N ALA A 165 -12.53 -12.01 -1.94
CA ALA A 165 -13.05 -12.16 -3.30
C ALA A 165 -12.18 -13.07 -4.16
N ASP A 166 -10.89 -13.11 -3.90
CA ASP A 166 -9.92 -13.90 -4.64
C ASP A 166 -8.89 -14.53 -3.68
N PRO A 167 -9.18 -15.72 -3.16
CA PRO A 167 -8.26 -16.42 -2.25
C PRO A 167 -6.88 -16.72 -2.83
N GLY A 168 -6.74 -16.69 -4.16
CA GLY A 168 -5.46 -16.87 -4.85
C GLY A 168 -4.64 -15.59 -5.01
N LEU A 169 -5.14 -14.44 -4.59
CA LEU A 169 -4.52 -13.14 -4.81
C LEU A 169 -3.10 -13.04 -4.24
N ALA A 170 -2.91 -13.48 -3.00
CA ALA A 170 -1.60 -13.43 -2.35
C ALA A 170 -0.58 -14.36 -3.03
N GLN A 171 -1.00 -15.56 -3.40
CA GLN A 171 -0.14 -16.48 -4.15
C GLN A 171 0.22 -15.89 -5.52
N TYR A 172 -0.74 -15.37 -6.25
CA TYR A 172 -0.50 -14.68 -7.52
C TYR A 172 0.51 -13.55 -7.38
N ALA A 173 0.39 -12.72 -6.32
CA ALA A 173 1.33 -11.65 -6.06
C ALA A 173 2.76 -12.17 -5.86
N LEU A 174 2.94 -13.21 -5.04
CA LEU A 174 4.24 -13.83 -4.81
C LEU A 174 4.84 -14.42 -6.08
N GLU A 175 4.05 -15.05 -6.94
CA GLU A 175 4.48 -15.56 -8.26
C GLU A 175 4.95 -14.42 -9.19
N GLN A 176 4.45 -13.20 -8.96
CA GLN A 176 4.88 -11.99 -9.65
C GLN A 176 6.01 -11.25 -8.92
N HIS A 177 6.64 -11.86 -7.91
CA HIS A 177 7.65 -11.21 -7.06
C HIS A 177 7.16 -9.93 -6.37
N VAL A 178 5.88 -9.90 -6.00
CA VAL A 178 5.24 -8.82 -5.25
C VAL A 178 4.66 -9.39 -3.96
N ALA A 179 4.96 -8.75 -2.82
CA ALA A 179 4.35 -9.08 -1.55
C ALA A 179 3.35 -7.98 -1.15
N LEU A 180 2.14 -8.37 -0.77
CA LEU A 180 1.08 -7.47 -0.33
C LEU A 180 1.23 -7.15 1.17
N VAL A 181 1.16 -5.88 1.53
CA VAL A 181 1.28 -5.39 2.92
C VAL A 181 0.30 -4.27 3.20
#